data_45671ccb3b0a6e6a958daec0dea0cd68
#
_entry.id   45671ccb3b0a6e6a958daec0dea0cd68
#
_cell.length_a   1.000
_cell.length_b   1.000
_cell.length_c   1.000
_cell.angle_alpha   90.00
_cell.angle_beta   90.00
_cell.angle_gamma   90.00
#
_symmetry.space_group_name_H-M   'P 1'
#
loop_
_entity.id
_entity.type
_entity.pdbx_description
1 polymer ?
#
loop_
_entity_poly.entity_id
_entity_poly.type
_entity_poly.pdbx_seq_one_letter_code
_entity_poly.pdbx_strand_id
1 'polypeptide(L)'
;MYGYGYPYGFYVDPTYVLLIIGMVLALAASGKMKSTFARYQQVRSHSGLTGAQTAQRILNAAGIYDVTIVSISGSLTDHYDPRTKRLALSQDVYGRTSVAAVCVAAHECGHAIQHNINYAPLNIRSAIVPVANIGSSLSWPIFLLGLILSIPALTTVGIVLFSLAVLFQLVTLPVEFNASSRALKMLESTGILSREENKGAKKVLTAAALTYVAALASSILQLLRLIILSGGRRRDD
;
A
#
# COMPACT_ATOMS: atom_id res chain seq x y z
N MET A 1 40.22 -7.43 48.15
CA MET A 1 39.15 -8.14 47.41
C MET A 1 38.09 -7.11 47.05
N TYR A 2 38.26 -6.42 45.93
CA TYR A 2 37.30 -5.40 45.40
C TYR A 2 36.65 -5.98 44.17
N GLY A 3 35.38 -6.39 44.29
CA GLY A 3 34.56 -6.85 43.19
C GLY A 3 34.06 -5.66 42.39
N TYR A 4 34.56 -5.49 41.17
CA TYR A 4 33.97 -4.58 40.18
C TYR A 4 32.70 -5.23 39.63
N GLY A 5 31.57 -4.84 40.19
CA GLY A 5 30.27 -5.14 39.57
C GLY A 5 30.14 -4.39 38.25
N TYR A 6 30.12 -5.10 37.12
CA TYR A 6 29.73 -4.54 35.87
C TYR A 6 28.22 -4.18 35.91
N PRO A 7 27.84 -2.94 35.66
CA PRO A 7 26.44 -2.64 35.58
C PRO A 7 25.89 -3.35 34.32
N TYR A 8 24.99 -4.31 34.50
CA TYR A 8 24.16 -4.85 33.43
C TYR A 8 23.23 -3.74 32.93
N GLY A 9 23.77 -2.78 32.19
CA GLY A 9 23.00 -1.82 31.46
C GLY A 9 22.31 -2.53 30.29
N PHE A 10 20.99 -2.49 30.21
CA PHE A 10 20.26 -2.89 29.01
C PHE A 10 20.79 -2.04 27.85
N TYR A 11 21.65 -2.62 27.02
CA TYR A 11 22.13 -1.95 25.81
C TYR A 11 21.03 -2.00 24.78
N VAL A 12 20.27 -0.93 24.68
CA VAL A 12 19.26 -0.79 23.62
C VAL A 12 20.00 -0.39 22.34
N ASP A 13 19.97 -1.26 21.36
CA ASP A 13 20.51 -0.97 20.03
C ASP A 13 19.91 0.33 19.48
N PRO A 14 20.72 1.37 19.19
CA PRO A 14 20.23 2.68 18.72
C PRO A 14 19.44 2.58 17.42
N THR A 15 19.60 1.52 16.63
CA THR A 15 18.85 1.34 15.38
C THR A 15 17.36 1.05 15.59
N TYR A 16 16.91 0.74 16.82
CA TYR A 16 15.48 0.65 17.13
C TYR A 16 14.74 1.97 16.90
N VAL A 17 15.42 3.10 16.95
CA VAL A 17 14.81 4.41 16.64
C VAL A 17 14.26 4.43 15.21
N LEU A 18 14.93 3.78 14.26
CA LEU A 18 14.46 3.68 12.86
C LEU A 18 13.15 2.89 12.77
N LEU A 19 13.03 1.79 13.54
CA LEU A 19 11.78 1.03 13.62
C LEU A 19 10.64 1.85 14.21
N ILE A 20 10.92 2.57 15.31
CA ILE A 20 9.91 3.39 15.98
C ILE A 20 9.40 4.48 15.04
N ILE A 21 10.30 5.18 14.33
CA ILE A 21 9.91 6.19 13.34
C ILE A 21 9.03 5.56 12.25
N GLY A 22 9.45 4.43 11.66
CA GLY A 22 8.67 3.72 10.64
C GLY A 22 7.28 3.31 11.15
N MET A 23 7.20 2.77 12.36
CA MET A 23 5.95 2.38 13.01
C MET A 23 5.03 3.60 13.22
N VAL A 24 5.55 4.71 13.74
CA VAL A 24 4.77 5.95 13.96
C VAL A 24 4.23 6.48 12.63
N LEU A 25 5.04 6.50 11.57
CA LEU A 25 4.59 6.91 10.24
C LEU A 25 3.46 6.02 9.71
N ALA A 26 3.61 4.69 9.83
CA ALA A 26 2.59 3.75 9.38
C ALA A 26 1.28 3.87 10.17
N LEU A 27 1.36 4.01 11.49
CA LEU A 27 0.20 4.20 12.36
C LEU A 27 -0.50 5.53 12.09
N ALA A 28 0.24 6.62 11.92
CA ALA A 28 -0.31 7.94 11.61
C ALA A 28 -1.03 7.95 10.24
N ALA A 29 -0.42 7.37 9.20
CA ALA A 29 -1.03 7.25 7.88
C ALA A 29 -2.28 6.37 7.91
N SER A 30 -2.23 5.21 8.56
CA SER A 30 -3.38 4.30 8.73
C SER A 30 -4.52 4.95 9.51
N GLY A 31 -4.22 5.63 10.62
CA GLY A 31 -5.20 6.37 11.40
C GLY A 31 -5.86 7.50 10.58
N LYS A 32 -5.06 8.26 9.82
CA LYS A 32 -5.55 9.30 8.91
C LYS A 32 -6.45 8.72 7.82
N MET A 33 -6.08 7.59 7.21
CA MET A 33 -6.91 6.91 6.21
C MET A 33 -8.25 6.48 6.80
N LYS A 34 -8.23 5.74 7.92
CA LYS A 34 -9.44 5.24 8.58
C LYS A 34 -10.38 6.39 9.00
N SER A 35 -9.86 7.44 9.61
CA SER A 35 -10.67 8.58 10.05
C SER A 35 -11.26 9.36 8.86
N THR A 36 -10.48 9.52 7.78
CA THR A 36 -10.96 10.20 6.57
C THR A 36 -12.03 9.36 5.88
N PHE A 37 -11.81 8.05 5.72
CA PHE A 37 -12.80 7.15 5.15
C PHE A 37 -14.10 7.16 5.97
N ALA A 38 -14.05 6.97 7.29
CA ALA A 38 -15.21 6.99 8.17
C ALA A 38 -16.00 8.30 8.06
N ARG A 39 -15.32 9.44 7.98
CA ARG A 39 -15.96 10.74 7.77
C ARG A 39 -16.75 10.79 6.46
N TYR A 40 -16.14 10.42 5.34
CA TYR A 40 -16.78 10.50 4.02
C TYR A 40 -17.71 9.31 3.72
N GLN A 41 -17.67 8.25 4.51
CA GLN A 41 -18.66 7.17 4.50
C GLN A 41 -20.05 7.65 4.98
N GLN A 42 -20.10 8.69 5.80
CA GLN A 42 -21.34 9.30 6.27
C GLN A 42 -21.90 10.36 5.32
N VAL A 43 -21.12 10.81 4.34
CA VAL A 43 -21.54 11.83 3.36
C VAL A 43 -22.14 11.12 2.16
N ARG A 44 -23.44 11.24 1.98
CA ARG A 44 -24.15 10.68 0.80
C ARG A 44 -23.73 11.43 -0.46
N SER A 45 -23.44 10.70 -1.54
CA SER A 45 -23.12 11.33 -2.82
C SER A 45 -24.36 11.93 -3.48
N HIS A 46 -24.19 13.04 -4.19
CA HIS A 46 -25.25 13.73 -4.93
C HIS A 46 -25.93 12.81 -5.96
N SER A 47 -25.17 12.00 -6.68
CA SER A 47 -25.73 11.09 -7.67
C SER A 47 -26.59 9.97 -7.07
N GLY A 48 -26.44 9.65 -5.79
CA GLY A 48 -27.11 8.54 -5.14
C GLY A 48 -26.71 7.16 -5.69
N LEU A 49 -25.70 7.07 -6.56
CA LEU A 49 -25.20 5.81 -7.09
C LEU A 49 -24.48 5.04 -6.01
N THR A 50 -24.65 3.71 -6.01
CA THR A 50 -23.84 2.80 -5.18
C THR A 50 -22.42 2.68 -5.75
N GLY A 51 -21.48 2.13 -4.96
CA GLY A 51 -20.14 1.84 -5.46
C GLY A 51 -20.16 0.94 -6.69
N ALA A 52 -20.99 -0.11 -6.69
CA ALA A 52 -21.13 -1.00 -7.85
C ALA A 52 -21.67 -0.27 -9.09
N GLN A 53 -22.69 0.55 -8.92
CA GLN A 53 -23.26 1.35 -10.03
C GLN A 53 -22.27 2.40 -10.53
N THR A 54 -21.49 3.00 -9.63
CA THR A 54 -20.40 3.92 -9.98
C THR A 54 -19.34 3.21 -10.81
N ALA A 55 -18.88 2.03 -10.37
CA ALA A 55 -17.91 1.23 -11.10
C ALA A 55 -18.43 0.89 -12.52
N GLN A 56 -19.68 0.42 -12.63
CA GLN A 56 -20.27 0.10 -13.92
C GLN A 56 -20.32 1.32 -14.85
N ARG A 57 -20.73 2.48 -14.33
CA ARG A 57 -20.80 3.72 -15.10
C ARG A 57 -19.42 4.18 -15.57
N ILE A 58 -18.39 4.10 -14.71
CA ILE A 58 -17.02 4.49 -15.07
C ILE A 58 -16.44 3.53 -16.10
N LEU A 59 -16.60 2.21 -15.93
CA LEU A 59 -16.11 1.21 -16.88
C LEU A 59 -16.75 1.38 -18.25
N ASN A 60 -18.07 1.57 -18.31
CA ASN A 60 -18.79 1.84 -19.56
C ASN A 60 -18.30 3.13 -20.24
N ALA A 61 -18.11 4.21 -19.48
CA ALA A 61 -17.57 5.48 -19.99
C ALA A 61 -16.13 5.35 -20.49
N ALA A 62 -15.36 4.40 -19.96
CA ALA A 62 -14.01 4.07 -20.41
C ALA A 62 -13.97 3.05 -21.56
N GLY A 63 -15.11 2.56 -22.04
CA GLY A 63 -15.21 1.54 -23.10
C GLY A 63 -14.78 0.14 -22.63
N ILE A 64 -14.88 -0.16 -21.33
CA ILE A 64 -14.49 -1.43 -20.73
C ILE A 64 -15.75 -2.22 -20.37
N TYR A 65 -16.00 -3.32 -21.07
CA TYR A 65 -17.23 -4.11 -20.93
C TYR A 65 -16.99 -5.54 -20.43
N ASP A 66 -15.74 -5.96 -20.30
CA ASP A 66 -15.31 -7.30 -19.98
C ASP A 66 -14.82 -7.45 -18.50
N VAL A 67 -15.11 -6.46 -17.67
CA VAL A 67 -14.82 -6.47 -16.23
C VAL A 67 -16.09 -6.81 -15.45
N THR A 68 -16.01 -7.85 -14.62
CA THR A 68 -17.09 -8.29 -13.73
C THR A 68 -16.98 -7.62 -12.37
N ILE A 69 -18.04 -6.93 -11.93
CA ILE A 69 -18.11 -6.29 -10.60
C ILE A 69 -18.73 -7.28 -9.61
N VAL A 70 -18.04 -7.55 -8.50
CA VAL A 70 -18.49 -8.51 -7.49
C VAL A 70 -18.41 -7.92 -6.08
N SER A 71 -19.33 -8.36 -5.20
CA SER A 71 -19.24 -8.03 -3.77
C SER A 71 -18.40 -9.08 -3.05
N ILE A 72 -17.54 -8.62 -2.15
CA ILE A 72 -16.70 -9.47 -1.28
C ILE A 72 -16.89 -9.08 0.19
N SER A 73 -16.59 -10.02 1.08
CA SER A 73 -16.59 -9.77 2.52
C SER A 73 -15.40 -8.94 2.97
N GLY A 74 -15.54 -8.28 4.12
CA GLY A 74 -14.51 -7.45 4.72
C GLY A 74 -14.77 -5.95 4.55
N SER A 75 -13.84 -5.14 5.07
CA SER A 75 -13.85 -3.67 4.96
C SER A 75 -12.50 -3.23 4.41
N LEU A 76 -12.51 -2.34 3.42
CA LEU A 76 -11.30 -1.88 2.72
C LEU A 76 -10.48 -3.02 2.07
N THR A 77 -11.20 -4.05 1.60
CA THR A 77 -10.63 -5.19 0.86
C THR A 77 -10.82 -5.07 -0.65
N ASP A 78 -11.27 -3.90 -1.08
CA ASP A 78 -11.54 -3.57 -2.47
C ASP A 78 -10.29 -3.75 -3.33
N HIS A 79 -10.45 -4.33 -4.50
CA HIS A 79 -9.34 -4.52 -5.44
C HIS A 79 -9.82 -4.85 -6.85
N TYR A 80 -8.99 -4.54 -7.83
CA TYR A 80 -9.10 -5.01 -9.19
C TYR A 80 -8.09 -6.14 -9.47
N ASP A 81 -8.56 -7.29 -9.91
CA ASP A 81 -7.71 -8.40 -10.37
C ASP A 81 -7.62 -8.41 -11.92
N PRO A 82 -6.45 -8.05 -12.49
CA PRO A 82 -6.28 -8.01 -13.94
C PRO A 82 -6.28 -9.40 -14.60
N ARG A 83 -5.98 -10.47 -13.86
CA ARG A 83 -5.93 -11.84 -14.40
C ARG A 83 -7.31 -12.38 -14.68
N THR A 84 -8.25 -12.13 -13.77
CA THR A 84 -9.63 -12.59 -13.89
C THR A 84 -10.57 -11.52 -14.38
N LYS A 85 -10.09 -10.29 -14.60
CA LYS A 85 -10.87 -9.09 -14.93
C LYS A 85 -12.04 -8.88 -13.97
N ARG A 86 -11.77 -9.04 -12.66
CA ARG A 86 -12.76 -8.86 -11.60
C ARG A 86 -12.47 -7.61 -10.80
N LEU A 87 -13.48 -6.78 -10.64
CA LEU A 87 -13.48 -5.64 -9.75
C LEU A 87 -14.26 -6.01 -8.49
N ALA A 88 -13.54 -6.34 -7.44
CA ALA A 88 -14.09 -6.82 -6.17
C ALA A 88 -14.26 -5.64 -5.21
N LEU A 89 -15.49 -5.41 -4.74
CA LEU A 89 -15.84 -4.32 -3.83
C LEU A 89 -16.33 -4.91 -2.51
N SER A 90 -15.81 -4.37 -1.41
CA SER A 90 -16.21 -4.72 -0.06
C SER A 90 -17.68 -4.32 0.20
N GLN A 91 -18.31 -4.92 1.22
CA GLN A 91 -19.69 -4.60 1.58
C GLN A 91 -19.89 -3.12 1.93
N ASP A 92 -18.85 -2.48 2.49
CA ASP A 92 -18.85 -1.05 2.81
C ASP A 92 -18.78 -0.14 1.57
N VAL A 93 -18.53 -0.71 0.39
CA VAL A 93 -18.41 0.01 -0.88
C VAL A 93 -19.48 -0.43 -1.88
N TYR A 94 -19.67 -1.73 -2.07
CA TYR A 94 -20.52 -2.27 -3.14
C TYR A 94 -21.93 -1.69 -3.16
N GLY A 95 -22.64 -1.72 -2.04
CA GLY A 95 -24.04 -1.27 -1.91
C GLY A 95 -24.20 0.13 -1.33
N ARG A 96 -23.12 0.83 -0.98
CA ARG A 96 -23.19 2.15 -0.34
C ARG A 96 -23.15 3.29 -1.33
N THR A 97 -23.89 4.37 -1.00
CA THR A 97 -24.02 5.57 -1.84
C THR A 97 -23.21 6.76 -1.31
N SER A 98 -22.26 6.51 -0.40
CA SER A 98 -21.44 7.56 0.20
C SER A 98 -20.31 8.02 -0.73
N VAL A 99 -19.83 9.26 -0.53
CA VAL A 99 -18.66 9.79 -1.26
C VAL A 99 -17.45 8.87 -1.12
N ALA A 100 -17.22 8.27 0.06
CA ALA A 100 -16.13 7.32 0.24
C ALA A 100 -16.30 6.06 -0.62
N ALA A 101 -17.51 5.46 -0.64
CA ALA A 101 -17.78 4.26 -1.43
C ALA A 101 -17.63 4.51 -2.93
N VAL A 102 -18.20 5.61 -3.42
CA VAL A 102 -18.09 6.05 -4.82
C VAL A 102 -16.63 6.29 -5.21
N CYS A 103 -15.85 6.90 -4.31
CA CYS A 103 -14.44 7.21 -4.52
C CYS A 103 -13.57 5.94 -4.58
N VAL A 104 -13.78 4.97 -3.67
CA VAL A 104 -13.03 3.70 -3.67
C VAL A 104 -13.37 2.88 -4.93
N ALA A 105 -14.66 2.75 -5.28
CA ALA A 105 -15.07 2.07 -6.49
C ALA A 105 -14.44 2.70 -7.76
N ALA A 106 -14.37 4.03 -7.81
CA ALA A 106 -13.70 4.74 -8.90
C ALA A 106 -12.18 4.48 -8.93
N HIS A 107 -11.55 4.33 -7.77
CA HIS A 107 -10.12 3.98 -7.68
C HIS A 107 -9.83 2.62 -8.30
N GLU A 108 -10.63 1.60 -7.98
CA GLU A 108 -10.50 0.27 -8.56
C GLU A 108 -10.77 0.27 -10.08
N CYS A 109 -11.71 1.13 -10.55
CA CYS A 109 -11.86 1.38 -11.99
C CYS A 109 -10.60 2.04 -12.59
N GLY A 110 -9.88 2.88 -11.82
CA GLY A 110 -8.60 3.44 -12.22
C GLY A 110 -7.57 2.35 -12.57
N HIS A 111 -7.51 1.28 -11.78
CA HIS A 111 -6.67 0.11 -12.07
C HIS A 111 -7.16 -0.68 -13.30
N ALA A 112 -8.47 -0.83 -13.47
CA ALA A 112 -9.02 -1.46 -14.67
C ALA A 112 -8.66 -0.67 -15.93
N ILE A 113 -8.75 0.67 -15.88
CA ILE A 113 -8.35 1.56 -16.98
C ILE A 113 -6.84 1.44 -17.25
N GLN A 114 -5.99 1.41 -16.22
CA GLN A 114 -4.55 1.20 -16.37
C GLN A 114 -4.25 -0.12 -17.09
N HIS A 115 -4.93 -1.19 -16.69
CA HIS A 115 -4.79 -2.49 -17.33
C HIS A 115 -5.23 -2.45 -18.80
N ASN A 116 -6.37 -1.85 -19.11
CA ASN A 116 -6.93 -1.75 -20.46
C ASN A 116 -6.01 -1.00 -21.44
N ILE A 117 -5.28 0.03 -20.95
CA ILE A 117 -4.35 0.81 -21.77
C ILE A 117 -2.89 0.31 -21.70
N ASN A 118 -2.65 -0.85 -21.11
CA ASN A 118 -1.31 -1.42 -20.91
C ASN A 118 -0.33 -0.45 -20.23
N TYR A 119 -0.75 0.19 -19.13
CA TYR A 119 0.06 1.13 -18.37
C TYR A 119 1.34 0.48 -17.85
N ALA A 120 2.50 0.88 -18.38
CA ALA A 120 3.77 0.23 -18.15
C ALA A 120 4.14 0.02 -16.66
N PRO A 121 3.96 1.00 -15.73
CA PRO A 121 4.25 0.76 -14.31
C PRO A 121 3.37 -0.34 -13.69
N LEU A 122 2.10 -0.50 -14.11
CA LEU A 122 1.24 -1.59 -13.63
C LEU A 122 1.75 -2.95 -14.10
N ASN A 123 2.20 -3.04 -15.35
CA ASN A 123 2.76 -4.29 -15.91
C ASN A 123 4.06 -4.67 -15.19
N ILE A 124 4.95 -3.71 -14.94
CA ILE A 124 6.20 -3.91 -14.18
C ILE A 124 5.87 -4.38 -12.76
N ARG A 125 4.93 -3.68 -12.06
CA ARG A 125 4.46 -4.10 -10.73
C ARG A 125 3.98 -5.55 -10.74
N SER A 126 3.13 -5.91 -11.70
CA SER A 126 2.55 -7.26 -11.80
C SER A 126 3.62 -8.34 -12.05
N ALA A 127 4.63 -8.04 -12.84
CA ALA A 127 5.75 -8.94 -13.11
C ALA A 127 6.64 -9.15 -11.87
N ILE A 128 6.80 -8.12 -11.03
CA ILE A 128 7.66 -8.18 -9.83
C ILE A 128 6.95 -8.85 -8.64
N VAL A 129 5.60 -8.88 -8.59
CA VAL A 129 4.83 -9.44 -7.45
C VAL A 129 5.32 -10.80 -6.97
N PRO A 130 5.52 -11.84 -7.81
CA PRO A 130 5.96 -13.16 -7.35
C PRO A 130 7.33 -13.10 -6.66
N VAL A 131 8.27 -12.36 -7.25
CA VAL A 131 9.63 -12.19 -6.73
C VAL A 131 9.62 -11.39 -5.42
N ALA A 132 8.82 -10.32 -5.34
CA ALA A 132 8.66 -9.51 -4.15
C ALA A 132 8.05 -10.29 -2.98
N ASN A 133 7.07 -11.16 -3.26
CA ASN A 133 6.45 -12.02 -2.25
C ASN A 133 7.44 -13.04 -1.67
N ILE A 134 8.22 -13.70 -2.50
CA ILE A 134 9.29 -14.61 -2.05
C ILE A 134 10.33 -13.82 -1.27
N GLY A 135 10.78 -12.68 -1.81
CA GLY A 135 11.77 -11.82 -1.17
C GLY A 135 11.33 -11.35 0.21
N SER A 136 10.10 -10.86 0.35
CA SER A 136 9.57 -10.38 1.64
C SER A 136 9.41 -11.49 2.68
N SER A 137 8.98 -12.70 2.25
CA SER A 137 8.78 -13.83 3.16
C SER A 137 10.08 -14.43 3.65
N LEU A 138 11.10 -14.53 2.79
CA LEU A 138 12.36 -15.21 3.09
C LEU A 138 13.44 -14.27 3.64
N SER A 139 13.32 -12.95 3.41
CA SER A 139 14.35 -11.98 3.82
C SER A 139 14.67 -12.04 5.31
N TRP A 140 13.65 -12.02 6.16
CA TRP A 140 13.81 -12.05 7.61
C TRP A 140 14.38 -13.37 8.14
N PRO A 141 13.83 -14.57 7.82
CA PRO A 141 14.40 -15.83 8.25
C PRO A 141 15.87 -15.98 7.84
N ILE A 142 16.21 -15.66 6.57
CA ILE A 142 17.58 -15.78 6.07
C ILE A 142 18.51 -14.79 6.77
N PHE A 143 18.08 -13.54 6.93
CA PHE A 143 18.87 -12.53 7.64
C PHE A 143 19.16 -12.93 9.09
N LEU A 144 18.14 -13.39 9.83
CA LEU A 144 18.30 -13.82 11.23
C LEU A 144 19.20 -15.05 11.35
N LEU A 145 19.05 -16.04 10.47
CA LEU A 145 19.95 -17.19 10.43
C LEU A 145 21.40 -16.76 10.18
N GLY A 146 21.63 -15.83 9.27
CA GLY A 146 22.94 -15.26 9.03
C GLY A 146 23.54 -14.58 10.26
N LEU A 147 22.71 -13.88 11.03
CA LEU A 147 23.15 -13.27 12.30
C LEU A 147 23.48 -14.33 13.37
N ILE A 148 22.60 -15.31 13.58
CA ILE A 148 22.75 -16.33 14.61
C ILE A 148 23.98 -17.22 14.34
N LEU A 149 24.13 -17.66 13.09
CA LEU A 149 25.22 -18.54 12.68
C LEU A 149 26.53 -17.80 12.38
N SER A 150 26.52 -16.46 12.47
CA SER A 150 27.66 -15.60 12.10
C SER A 150 28.16 -15.84 10.66
N ILE A 151 27.22 -16.02 9.70
CA ILE A 151 27.50 -16.23 8.28
C ILE A 151 27.16 -14.95 7.48
N PRO A 152 28.16 -14.09 7.13
CA PRO A 152 27.93 -12.81 6.46
C PRO A 152 27.23 -12.93 5.09
N ALA A 153 27.44 -14.05 4.38
CA ALA A 153 26.77 -14.29 3.11
C ALA A 153 25.26 -14.40 3.26
N LEU A 154 24.75 -15.05 4.32
CA LEU A 154 23.31 -15.16 4.57
C LEU A 154 22.69 -13.81 4.94
N THR A 155 23.37 -13.00 5.77
CA THR A 155 22.88 -11.65 6.09
C THR A 155 22.79 -10.78 4.82
N THR A 156 23.78 -10.87 3.93
CA THR A 156 23.77 -10.16 2.65
C THR A 156 22.61 -10.63 1.76
N VAL A 157 22.37 -11.93 1.65
CA VAL A 157 21.23 -12.48 0.90
C VAL A 157 19.91 -11.96 1.48
N GLY A 158 19.74 -11.96 2.79
CA GLY A 158 18.55 -11.41 3.46
C GLY A 158 18.31 -9.93 3.11
N ILE A 159 19.37 -9.11 3.10
CA ILE A 159 19.30 -7.69 2.72
C ILE A 159 18.91 -7.53 1.25
N VAL A 160 19.50 -8.31 0.35
CA VAL A 160 19.16 -8.28 -1.09
C VAL A 160 17.68 -8.64 -1.31
N LEU A 161 17.21 -9.71 -0.66
CA LEU A 161 15.80 -10.11 -0.74
C LEU A 161 14.86 -9.03 -0.19
N PHE A 162 15.21 -8.37 0.91
CA PHE A 162 14.42 -7.26 1.45
C PHE A 162 14.43 -6.04 0.52
N SER A 163 15.55 -5.78 -0.15
CA SER A 163 15.65 -4.69 -1.13
C SER A 163 14.68 -4.86 -2.30
N LEU A 164 14.38 -6.11 -2.71
CA LEU A 164 13.36 -6.38 -3.74
C LEU A 164 11.96 -5.98 -3.28
N ALA A 165 11.64 -6.19 -2.00
CA ALA A 165 10.37 -5.74 -1.42
C ALA A 165 10.27 -4.20 -1.40
N VAL A 166 11.37 -3.49 -1.08
CA VAL A 166 11.43 -2.03 -1.14
C VAL A 166 11.26 -1.54 -2.59
N LEU A 167 11.92 -2.17 -3.54
CA LEU A 167 11.77 -1.85 -4.97
C LEU A 167 10.32 -2.04 -5.46
N PHE A 168 9.67 -3.13 -5.05
CA PHE A 168 8.26 -3.37 -5.36
C PHE A 168 7.36 -2.23 -4.84
N GLN A 169 7.57 -1.77 -3.61
CA GLN A 169 6.81 -0.65 -3.05
C GLN A 169 7.07 0.65 -3.81
N LEU A 170 8.32 0.91 -4.21
CA LEU A 170 8.69 2.07 -5.02
C LEU A 170 7.98 2.08 -6.38
N VAL A 171 7.91 0.93 -7.06
CA VAL A 171 7.19 0.77 -8.34
C VAL A 171 5.67 0.87 -8.15
N THR A 172 5.17 0.49 -6.98
CA THR A 172 3.73 0.54 -6.67
C THR A 172 3.23 1.99 -6.53
N LEU A 173 4.02 2.92 -5.99
CA LEU A 173 3.60 4.31 -5.78
C LEU A 173 3.05 5.01 -7.04
N PRO A 174 3.76 5.05 -8.19
CA PRO A 174 3.24 5.69 -9.40
C PRO A 174 1.96 5.02 -9.92
N VAL A 175 1.78 3.72 -9.70
CA VAL A 175 0.55 2.99 -10.06
C VAL A 175 -0.63 3.52 -9.25
N GLU A 176 -0.48 3.61 -7.92
CA GLU A 176 -1.54 4.06 -7.00
C GLU A 176 -1.89 5.53 -7.19
N PHE A 177 -0.90 6.41 -7.37
CA PHE A 177 -1.15 7.82 -7.67
C PHE A 177 -1.86 8.01 -9.01
N ASN A 178 -1.47 7.25 -10.03
CA ASN A 178 -2.10 7.33 -11.35
C ASN A 178 -3.54 6.77 -11.33
N ALA A 179 -3.81 5.65 -10.63
CA ALA A 179 -5.16 5.12 -10.45
C ALA A 179 -6.06 6.16 -9.75
N SER A 180 -5.59 6.77 -8.66
CA SER A 180 -6.29 7.83 -7.94
C SER A 180 -6.57 9.05 -8.81
N SER A 181 -5.61 9.48 -9.64
CA SER A 181 -5.79 10.59 -10.58
C SER A 181 -6.84 10.29 -11.63
N ARG A 182 -6.85 9.05 -12.18
CA ARG A 182 -7.87 8.58 -13.12
C ARG A 182 -9.24 8.55 -12.48
N ALA A 183 -9.35 8.03 -11.26
CA ALA A 183 -10.59 8.00 -10.49
C ALA A 183 -11.22 9.40 -10.39
N LEU A 184 -10.45 10.40 -9.94
CA LEU A 184 -10.94 11.77 -9.80
C LEU A 184 -11.39 12.37 -11.14
N LYS A 185 -10.65 12.15 -12.22
CA LYS A 185 -11.02 12.61 -13.57
C LYS A 185 -12.32 11.96 -14.05
N MET A 186 -12.48 10.65 -13.83
CA MET A 186 -13.68 9.92 -14.22
C MET A 186 -14.90 10.36 -13.42
N LEU A 187 -14.76 10.55 -12.10
CA LEU A 187 -15.83 11.05 -11.25
C LEU A 187 -16.33 12.44 -11.68
N GLU A 188 -15.40 13.31 -12.08
CA GLU A 188 -15.71 14.65 -12.56
C GLU A 188 -16.34 14.62 -13.97
N SER A 189 -15.71 13.94 -14.93
CA SER A 189 -16.16 13.90 -16.32
C SER A 189 -17.50 13.19 -16.53
N THR A 190 -17.83 12.20 -15.69
CA THR A 190 -19.11 11.49 -15.71
C THR A 190 -20.21 12.17 -14.89
N GLY A 191 -19.89 13.25 -14.16
CA GLY A 191 -20.82 13.97 -13.29
C GLY A 191 -21.34 13.14 -12.11
N ILE A 192 -20.60 12.10 -11.69
CA ILE A 192 -21.00 11.23 -10.56
C ILE A 192 -20.89 11.97 -9.23
N LEU A 193 -19.86 12.79 -9.07
CA LEU A 193 -19.67 13.67 -7.91
C LEU A 193 -19.73 15.12 -8.35
N SER A 194 -20.33 15.96 -7.51
CA SER A 194 -20.24 17.40 -7.66
C SER A 194 -18.81 17.90 -7.43
N ARG A 195 -18.53 19.14 -7.80
CA ARG A 195 -17.19 19.74 -7.61
C ARG A 195 -16.75 19.76 -6.14
N GLU A 196 -17.70 19.99 -5.23
CA GLU A 196 -17.41 19.99 -3.78
C GLU A 196 -17.17 18.59 -3.25
N GLU A 197 -17.95 17.59 -3.69
CA GLU A 197 -17.77 16.20 -3.32
C GLU A 197 -16.46 15.65 -3.88
N ASN A 198 -16.03 16.08 -5.05
CA ASN A 198 -14.75 15.69 -5.65
C ASN A 198 -13.55 16.18 -4.81
N LYS A 199 -13.68 17.31 -4.10
CA LYS A 199 -12.69 17.71 -3.08
C LYS A 199 -12.64 16.72 -1.91
N GLY A 200 -13.80 16.18 -1.52
CA GLY A 200 -13.89 15.11 -0.51
C GLY A 200 -13.26 13.81 -0.98
N ALA A 201 -13.58 13.37 -2.20
CA ALA A 201 -12.97 12.20 -2.84
C ALA A 201 -11.44 12.32 -2.92
N LYS A 202 -10.93 13.49 -3.30
CA LYS A 202 -9.48 13.78 -3.30
C LYS A 202 -8.86 13.61 -1.91
N LYS A 203 -9.53 14.02 -0.84
CA LYS A 203 -9.02 13.81 0.54
C LYS A 203 -8.96 12.34 0.90
N VAL A 204 -9.96 11.54 0.53
CA VAL A 204 -9.99 10.09 0.75
C VAL A 204 -8.83 9.42 0.00
N LEU A 205 -8.69 9.67 -1.30
CA LEU A 205 -7.62 9.09 -2.12
C LEU A 205 -6.22 9.55 -1.70
N THR A 206 -6.07 10.82 -1.29
CA THR A 206 -4.78 11.30 -0.75
C THR A 206 -4.45 10.61 0.57
N ALA A 207 -5.42 10.40 1.46
CA ALA A 207 -5.20 9.68 2.71
C ALA A 207 -4.82 8.21 2.46
N ALA A 208 -5.43 7.57 1.46
CA ALA A 208 -5.06 6.22 1.02
C ALA A 208 -3.63 6.19 0.45
N ALA A 209 -3.29 7.12 -0.44
CA ALA A 209 -1.95 7.22 -1.04
C ALA A 209 -0.85 7.43 0.02
N LEU A 210 -1.11 8.19 1.08
CA LEU A 210 -0.18 8.37 2.19
C LEU A 210 0.17 7.07 2.91
N THR A 211 -0.70 6.05 2.90
CA THR A 211 -0.37 4.74 3.49
C THR A 211 0.72 4.02 2.70
N TYR A 212 0.71 4.12 1.37
CA TYR A 212 1.78 3.57 0.52
C TYR A 212 3.10 4.33 0.70
N VAL A 213 3.05 5.66 0.84
CA VAL A 213 4.24 6.47 1.13
C VAL A 213 4.84 6.11 2.48
N ALA A 214 4.00 5.97 3.51
CA ALA A 214 4.45 5.58 4.85
C ALA A 214 5.02 4.15 4.87
N ALA A 215 4.42 3.21 4.14
CA ALA A 215 4.92 1.86 4.00
C ALA A 215 6.31 1.83 3.34
N LEU A 216 6.49 2.56 2.24
CA LEU A 216 7.80 2.69 1.58
C LEU A 216 8.83 3.32 2.50
N ALA A 217 8.51 4.43 3.18
CA ALA A 217 9.41 5.09 4.12
C ALA A 217 9.82 4.14 5.26
N SER A 218 8.86 3.41 5.84
CA SER A 218 9.12 2.41 6.89
C SER A 218 10.04 1.29 6.39
N SER A 219 9.82 0.81 5.16
CA SER A 219 10.66 -0.23 4.55
C SER A 219 12.07 0.25 4.25
N ILE A 220 12.26 1.51 3.83
CA ILE A 220 13.59 2.12 3.63
C ILE A 220 14.33 2.22 4.99
N LEU A 221 13.65 2.70 6.04
CA LEU A 221 14.23 2.76 7.38
C LEU A 221 14.63 1.39 7.90
N GLN A 222 13.79 0.38 7.65
CA GLN A 222 14.09 -1.01 8.00
C GLN A 222 15.28 -1.56 7.20
N LEU A 223 15.36 -1.30 5.91
CA LEU A 223 16.50 -1.70 5.07
C LEU A 223 17.80 -1.06 5.58
N LEU A 224 17.76 0.22 5.90
CA LEU A 224 18.90 0.92 6.50
C LEU A 224 19.34 0.26 7.81
N ARG A 225 18.38 -0.10 8.67
CA ARG A 225 18.67 -0.84 9.91
C ARG A 225 19.37 -2.17 9.65
N LEU A 226 18.89 -2.97 8.69
CA LEU A 226 19.50 -4.26 8.35
C LEU A 226 20.96 -4.07 7.87
N ILE A 227 21.22 -3.03 7.07
CA ILE A 227 22.57 -2.69 6.57
C ILE A 227 23.48 -2.31 7.75
N ILE A 228 23.01 -1.47 8.68
CA ILE A 228 23.80 -1.05 9.87
C ILE A 228 24.12 -2.26 10.73
N LEU A 229 23.16 -3.13 11.02
CA LEU A 229 23.36 -4.35 11.81
C LEU A 229 24.35 -5.32 11.16
N SER A 230 24.34 -5.40 9.82
CA SER A 230 25.29 -6.24 9.07
C SER A 230 26.70 -5.62 9.05
N GLY A 231 26.83 -4.29 9.00
CA GLY A 231 28.11 -3.57 8.90
C GLY A 231 28.86 -3.43 10.22
N GLY A 232 28.16 -3.39 11.37
CA GLY A 232 28.78 -3.31 12.69
C GLY A 232 29.68 -4.51 13.01
N ARG A 233 29.36 -5.68 12.50
CA ARG A 233 30.11 -6.93 12.71
C ARG A 233 31.38 -7.08 11.86
N ARG A 234 31.51 -6.31 10.78
CA ARG A 234 32.72 -6.31 9.93
C ARG A 234 33.89 -5.51 10.51
N ARG A 235 33.68 -4.76 11.61
CA ARG A 235 34.72 -3.94 12.25
C ARG A 235 35.38 -4.62 13.47
N ASP A 236 34.79 -5.72 13.93
CA ASP A 236 35.29 -6.45 15.13
C ASP A 236 36.07 -7.74 14.78
N ASP A 237 36.24 -8.02 13.45
CA ASP A 237 37.15 -9.04 12.89
C ASP A 237 38.40 -8.38 12.27
#